data_736d6b00557a7575b09648ada763c7fc
#
_entry.id   736d6b00557a7575b09648ada763c7fc
#
_cell.length_a   1.000
_cell.length_b   1.000
_cell.length_c   1.000
_cell.angle_alpha   90.00
_cell.angle_beta   90.00
_cell.angle_gamma   90.00
#
_symmetry.space_group_name_H-M   'P 1'
#
loop_
_entity.id
_entity.type
_entity.pdbx_description
1 polymer ?
#
loop_
_entity_poly.entity_id
_entity_poly.type
_entity_poly.pdbx_seq_one_letter_code
_entity_poly.pdbx_strand_id
1 'polypeptide(L)' 'MFDPLDLPAPTTEQQVAERKYKHVVGIVHHNAPAELAEIRRVYARTYDDYRQLEARVQLAIRNGHLRRVDGGFETTEAVR' A
#
# COMPACT_ATOMS: atom_id res chain seq x y z
N MET A 1 -2.86 21.13 28.51
CA MET A 1 -4.21 21.60 28.18
C MET A 1 -4.61 21.08 26.81
N PHE A 2 -5.77 20.53 26.71
CA PHE A 2 -6.26 20.01 25.45
C PHE A 2 -6.75 21.16 24.55
N ASP A 3 -6.16 21.28 23.39
CA ASP A 3 -6.59 22.26 22.40
C ASP A 3 -7.81 21.71 21.66
N PRO A 4 -8.94 22.44 21.62
CA PRO A 4 -10.12 21.98 20.89
C PRO A 4 -9.87 21.78 19.40
N LEU A 5 -8.84 22.39 18.86
CA LEU A 5 -8.44 22.16 17.48
C LEU A 5 -7.49 20.98 17.34
N ASP A 6 -7.08 20.43 18.47
CA ASP A 6 -6.16 19.30 18.50
C ASP A 6 -6.94 18.00 18.32
N LEU A 7 -7.31 17.72 17.09
CA LEU A 7 -7.94 16.46 16.74
C LEU A 7 -6.95 15.34 17.05
N PRO A 8 -7.46 14.15 17.45
CA PRO A 8 -6.58 13.02 17.64
C PRO A 8 -5.77 12.79 16.37
N ALA A 9 -4.50 13.14 16.41
CA ALA A 9 -3.62 12.88 15.28
C ALA A 9 -3.52 11.36 15.08
N PRO A 10 -3.41 10.88 13.84
CA PRO A 10 -3.13 9.48 13.60
C PRO A 10 -1.90 9.08 14.40
N THR A 11 -1.93 7.90 15.01
CA THR A 11 -0.77 7.39 15.72
C THR A 11 0.39 7.22 14.74
N THR A 12 1.62 7.22 15.25
CA THR A 12 2.78 6.96 14.42
C THR A 12 2.63 5.64 13.67
N GLU A 13 2.07 4.62 14.33
CA GLU A 13 1.82 3.33 13.70
C GLU A 13 0.84 3.43 12.54
N GLN A 14 -0.21 4.21 12.70
CA GLN A 14 -1.20 4.41 11.64
C GLN A 14 -0.59 5.19 10.47
N GLN A 15 0.23 6.20 10.75
CA GLN A 15 0.92 6.95 9.72
C GLN A 15 1.88 6.07 8.93
N VAL A 16 2.63 5.22 9.62
CA VAL A 16 3.56 4.29 8.98
C VAL A 16 2.80 3.27 8.15
N ALA A 17 1.73 2.70 8.69
CA ALA A 17 0.91 1.73 7.96
C ALA A 17 0.32 2.34 6.69
N GLU A 18 -0.17 3.57 6.77
CA GLU A 18 -0.73 4.26 5.61
C GLU A 18 0.35 4.54 4.57
N ARG A 19 1.52 4.95 4.99
CA ARG A 19 2.65 5.21 4.10
C ARG A 19 3.07 3.94 3.37
N LYS A 20 3.15 2.83 4.09
CA LYS A 20 3.51 1.54 3.51
C LYS A 20 2.44 1.05 2.53
N TYR A 21 1.17 1.26 2.87
CA TYR A 21 0.07 0.95 1.98
C TYR A 21 0.17 1.73 0.67
N LYS A 22 0.36 3.03 0.76
CA LYS A 22 0.52 3.88 -0.42
C LYS A 22 1.75 3.50 -1.24
N HIS A 23 2.80 3.07 -0.56
CA HIS A 23 4.01 2.62 -1.22
C HIS A 23 3.75 1.37 -2.07
N VAL A 24 3.01 0.40 -1.53
CA VAL A 24 2.63 -0.81 -2.25
C VAL A 24 1.80 -0.46 -3.49
N VAL A 25 0.80 0.38 -3.33
CA VAL A 25 -0.04 0.82 -4.46
C VAL A 25 0.80 1.54 -5.51
N GLY A 26 1.72 2.39 -5.08
CA GLY A 26 2.64 3.10 -5.98
C GLY A 26 3.54 2.17 -6.76
N ILE A 27 4.06 1.12 -6.12
CA ILE A 27 4.88 0.12 -6.80
C ILE A 27 4.10 -0.52 -7.94
N VAL A 28 2.87 -0.93 -7.67
CA VAL A 28 2.02 -1.54 -8.69
C VAL A 28 1.72 -0.54 -9.80
N HIS A 29 1.44 0.71 -9.44
CA HIS A 29 1.15 1.76 -10.42
C HIS A 29 2.29 1.94 -11.42
N HIS A 30 3.52 1.92 -10.94
CA HIS A 30 4.70 2.13 -11.78
C HIS A 30 5.15 0.90 -12.54
N ASN A 31 4.73 -0.31 -12.13
CA ASN A 31 5.20 -1.57 -12.68
C ASN A 31 4.08 -2.45 -13.20
N ALA A 32 2.89 -1.92 -13.39
CA ALA A 32 1.75 -2.73 -13.78
C ALA A 32 1.92 -3.33 -15.18
N PRO A 33 1.53 -4.61 -15.39
CA PRO A 33 1.11 -5.53 -14.34
C PRO A 33 2.30 -6.03 -13.52
N ALA A 34 2.15 -6.11 -12.21
CA ALA A 34 3.21 -6.51 -11.30
C ALA A 34 2.80 -7.75 -10.50
N GLU A 35 3.62 -8.78 -10.53
CA GLU A 35 3.42 -9.97 -9.72
C GLU A 35 3.84 -9.71 -8.27
N LEU A 36 3.32 -10.52 -7.36
CA LEU A 36 3.62 -10.37 -5.94
C LEU A 36 5.12 -10.41 -5.66
N ALA A 37 5.85 -11.30 -6.33
CA ALA A 37 7.30 -11.41 -6.17
C ALA A 37 8.02 -10.13 -6.58
N GLU A 38 7.56 -9.48 -7.63
CA GLU A 38 8.12 -8.21 -8.09
C GLU A 38 7.82 -7.07 -7.13
N ILE A 39 6.58 -7.01 -6.64
CA ILE A 39 6.20 -6.03 -5.63
C ILE A 39 7.07 -6.20 -4.38
N ARG A 40 7.26 -7.43 -3.95
CA ARG A 40 8.10 -7.75 -2.78
C ARG A 40 9.53 -7.27 -2.98
N ARG A 41 10.10 -7.53 -4.15
CA ARG A 41 11.47 -7.14 -4.45
C ARG A 41 11.67 -5.62 -4.36
N VAL A 42 10.73 -4.86 -4.93
CA VAL A 42 10.81 -3.41 -4.90
C VAL A 42 10.53 -2.88 -3.50
N TYR A 43 9.55 -3.43 -2.82
CA TYR A 43 9.18 -3.05 -1.46
C TYR A 43 10.35 -3.26 -0.49
N ALA A 44 11.07 -4.37 -0.65
CA ALA A 44 12.18 -4.72 0.24
C ALA A 44 13.35 -3.73 0.15
N ARG A 45 13.40 -2.89 -0.86
CA ARG A 45 14.42 -1.85 -0.96
C ARG A 45 14.22 -0.74 0.07
N THR A 46 13.00 -0.59 0.57
CA THR A 46 12.64 0.48 1.49
C THR A 46 12.23 -0.05 2.87
N TYR A 47 11.56 -1.19 2.92
CA TYR A 47 10.99 -1.74 4.16
C TYR A 47 11.38 -3.18 4.37
N ASP A 48 11.55 -3.57 5.65
CA ASP A 48 11.95 -4.93 6.03
C ASP A 48 10.76 -5.86 6.26
N ASP A 49 9.58 -5.33 6.45
CA ASP A 49 8.41 -6.09 6.89
C ASP A 49 7.61 -6.69 5.74
N TYR A 50 8.30 -7.27 4.79
CA TYR A 50 7.68 -7.87 3.61
C TYR A 50 6.69 -9.00 3.95
N ARG A 51 6.69 -9.49 5.19
CA ARG A 51 5.74 -10.51 5.63
C ARG A 51 4.29 -10.00 5.58
N GLN A 52 4.08 -8.71 5.75
CA GLN A 52 2.75 -8.11 5.72
C GLN A 52 2.37 -7.58 4.33
N LEU A 53 3.24 -7.74 3.37
CA LEU A 53 3.03 -7.24 2.02
C LEU A 53 1.77 -7.82 1.38
N GLU A 54 1.61 -9.12 1.47
CA GLU A 54 0.45 -9.80 0.89
C GLU A 54 -0.85 -9.30 1.50
N ALA A 55 -0.86 -9.10 2.82
CA ALA A 55 -2.03 -8.55 3.50
C ALA A 55 -2.37 -7.15 2.99
N ARG A 56 -1.35 -6.33 2.73
CA ARG A 56 -1.56 -4.99 2.17
C ARG A 56 -2.09 -5.03 0.74
N VAL A 57 -1.60 -5.95 -0.06
CA VAL A 57 -2.11 -6.15 -1.43
C VAL A 57 -3.58 -6.57 -1.37
N GLN A 58 -3.93 -7.52 -0.50
CA GLN A 58 -5.32 -7.95 -0.35
C GLN A 58 -6.21 -6.82 0.15
N LEU A 59 -5.72 -6.00 1.07
CA LEU A 59 -6.45 -4.84 1.54
C LEU A 59 -6.68 -3.84 0.40
N ALA A 60 -5.68 -3.63 -0.44
CA ALA A 60 -5.80 -2.72 -1.58
C ALA A 60 -6.83 -3.23 -2.59
N ILE A 61 -6.90 -4.53 -2.81
CA ILE A 61 -7.93 -5.12 -3.65
C ILE A 61 -9.31 -4.88 -3.05
N ARG A 62 -9.45 -5.13 -1.75
CA ARG A 62 -10.71 -4.93 -1.03
C ARG A 62 -11.15 -3.47 -1.07
N ASN A 63 -10.21 -2.55 -0.97
CA ASN A 63 -10.49 -1.12 -1.01
C ASN A 63 -10.74 -0.60 -2.43
N GLY A 64 -10.54 -1.42 -3.44
CA GLY A 64 -10.74 -1.03 -4.82
C GLY A 64 -9.59 -0.25 -5.44
N HIS A 65 -8.40 -0.25 -4.84
CA HIS A 65 -7.22 0.43 -5.38
C HIS A 65 -6.40 -0.46 -6.31
N LEU A 66 -6.45 -1.76 -6.11
CA LEU A 66 -5.78 -2.73 -6.96
C LEU A 66 -6.78 -3.77 -7.46
N ARG A 67 -6.45 -4.40 -8.58
CA ARG A 67 -7.19 -5.54 -9.11
C ARG A 67 -6.22 -6.56 -9.67
N ARG A 68 -6.66 -7.81 -9.65
CA ARG A 68 -5.88 -8.90 -10.23
C ARG A 68 -6.13 -8.98 -11.73
N VAL A 69 -5.06 -9.10 -12.49
CA VAL A 69 -5.10 -9.24 -13.95
C VAL A 69 -4.11 -10.32 -14.36
N ASP A 70 -4.12 -10.68 -15.63
CA ASP A 70 -3.09 -11.57 -16.16
C ASP A 70 -1.73 -10.89 -16.02
N GLY A 71 -0.79 -11.62 -15.44
CA GLY A 71 0.55 -11.11 -15.20
C GLY A 71 0.73 -10.44 -13.86
N GLY A 72 -0.31 -10.40 -13.00
CA GLY A 72 -0.17 -9.88 -11.65
C GLY A 72 -1.27 -8.95 -11.21
N PHE A 73 -0.90 -7.76 -10.75
CA PHE A 73 -1.82 -6.75 -10.23
C PHE A 73 -1.65 -5.45 -11.01
N GLU A 74 -2.71 -4.69 -11.08
CA GLU A 74 -2.67 -3.34 -11.60
C GLU A 74 -3.52 -2.41 -10.75
N THR A 75 -3.29 -1.11 -10.86
CA THR A 75 -4.10 -0.13 -10.16
C THR A 75 -5.42 0.08 -10.89
N THR A 76 -6.44 0.44 -10.13
CA THR A 76 -7.77 0.76 -10.66
C THR A 76 -7.86 2.25 -10.97
N GLU A 77 -9.01 2.65 -11.50
CA GLU A 77 -9.28 4.05 -11.79
C GLU A 77 -9.34 4.91 -10.52
N ALA A 78 -9.52 4.29 -9.35
CA ALA A 78 -9.52 5.01 -8.08
C ALA A 78 -8.14 5.56 -7.72
N VAL A 79 -7.08 5.05 -8.38
CA VAL A 79 -5.69 5.47 -8.15
C VAL A 79 -5.26 6.38 -9.29
N ARG A 80 -5.30 7.68 -9.03
CA ARG A 80 -4.85 8.68 -10.00
C ARG A 80 -4.11 9.80 -9.29
#